data_78a46c8f73dcd5ac49468a2f6c8c1a77
#
_entry.id   78a46c8f73dcd5ac49468a2f6c8c1a77
#
_cell.length_a   1.000
_cell.length_b   1.000
_cell.length_c   1.000
_cell.angle_alpha   90.00
_cell.angle_beta   90.00
_cell.angle_gamma   90.00
#
_symmetry.space_group_name_H-M   'P 1'
#
loop_
_entity.id
_entity.type
_entity.pdbx_description
1 polymer ?
#
loop_
_entity_poly.entity_id
_entity_poly.type
_entity_poly.pdbx_seq_one_letter_code
_entity_poly.pdbx_strand_id
1 'polypeptide(L)'
;MQPGLRIPLTADPQLFREAVQLGRRVIWLHTYGERFSTPKEGRPKGPPRLPKDSAPRIPAKGVISDSPDAMPETITYDLAQQRLSIGDGYVERVPPAVWNYEVSGKQVLRQWFSYRQKDRERPVMGDRRPPSKLEEVQANHWLAEYTTDLIDLLNVLGLLVELEPQQADLLQRVCAGPLLSITELNEAHALELPAASLPKKQGKGEQSLFAED
;
A
#
# COMPACT_ATOMS: atom_id res chain seq x y z
N MET A 1 -12.55 16.01 -23.09
CA MET A 1 -11.57 15.18 -22.39
C MET A 1 -11.23 15.86 -21.06
N GLN A 2 -11.45 15.21 -19.94
CA GLN A 2 -10.92 15.72 -18.67
C GLN A 2 -9.37 15.66 -18.73
N PRO A 3 -8.66 16.73 -18.33
CA PRO A 3 -7.21 16.69 -18.31
C PRO A 3 -6.77 15.61 -17.31
N GLY A 4 -5.91 14.71 -17.75
CA GLY A 4 -5.30 13.70 -16.87
C GLY A 4 -4.49 14.33 -15.74
N LEU A 5 -4.07 13.53 -14.77
CA LEU A 5 -3.20 13.95 -13.68
C LEU A 5 -1.91 14.56 -14.25
N ARG A 6 -1.60 15.79 -13.84
CA ARG A 6 -0.35 16.46 -14.23
C ARG A 6 0.67 16.31 -13.11
N ILE A 7 1.86 15.83 -13.47
CA ILE A 7 2.99 15.69 -12.55
C ILE A 7 3.96 16.83 -12.85
N PRO A 8 4.23 17.75 -11.88
CA PRO A 8 5.21 18.79 -12.07
C PRO A 8 6.62 18.20 -12.09
N LEU A 9 7.42 18.57 -13.08
CA LEU A 9 8.83 18.21 -13.18
C LEU A 9 9.68 19.44 -12.92
N THR A 10 10.44 19.43 -11.83
CA THR A 10 11.33 20.54 -11.50
C THR A 10 12.55 20.59 -12.42
N ALA A 11 12.94 21.81 -12.81
CA ALA A 11 14.21 22.06 -13.46
C ALA A 11 15.37 22.18 -12.45
N ASP A 12 15.10 22.24 -11.15
CA ASP A 12 16.13 22.26 -10.11
C ASP A 12 16.67 20.83 -9.85
N PRO A 13 17.97 20.57 -10.13
CA PRO A 13 18.55 19.26 -9.93
C PRO A 13 18.59 18.79 -8.47
N GLN A 14 18.59 19.72 -7.50
CA GLN A 14 18.58 19.38 -6.09
C GLN A 14 17.19 18.91 -5.67
N LEU A 15 16.14 19.65 -5.99
CA LEU A 15 14.75 19.24 -5.74
C LEU A 15 14.41 17.94 -6.44
N PHE A 16 14.94 17.72 -7.66
CA PHE A 16 14.76 16.45 -8.36
C PHE A 16 15.38 15.27 -7.60
N ARG A 17 16.61 15.44 -7.08
CA ARG A 17 17.26 14.40 -6.25
C ARG A 17 16.50 14.13 -4.97
N GLU A 18 15.99 15.17 -4.29
CA GLU A 18 15.15 15.02 -3.10
C GLU A 18 13.86 14.23 -3.42
N ALA A 19 13.20 14.56 -4.55
CA ALA A 19 12.01 13.84 -5.01
C ALA A 19 12.30 12.35 -5.29
N VAL A 20 13.44 12.05 -5.92
CA VAL A 20 13.88 10.67 -6.18
C VAL A 20 14.12 9.91 -4.87
N GLN A 21 14.77 10.53 -3.88
CA GLN A 21 15.04 9.87 -2.60
C GLN A 21 13.75 9.62 -1.81
N LEU A 22 12.85 10.60 -1.77
CA LEU A 22 11.56 10.45 -1.13
C LEU A 22 10.71 9.39 -1.82
N GLY A 23 10.66 9.40 -3.15
CA GLY A 23 9.96 8.39 -3.95
C GLY A 23 10.49 6.97 -3.73
N ARG A 24 11.81 6.79 -3.64
CA ARG A 24 12.43 5.51 -3.29
C ARG A 24 12.00 5.03 -1.90
N ARG A 25 11.91 5.95 -0.93
CA ARG A 25 11.44 5.61 0.42
C ARG A 25 9.98 5.18 0.42
N VAL A 26 9.12 5.88 -0.32
CA VAL A 26 7.70 5.50 -0.48
C VAL A 26 7.56 4.12 -1.12
N ILE A 27 8.30 3.84 -2.20
CA ILE A 27 8.25 2.52 -2.86
C ILE A 27 8.79 1.43 -1.93
N TRP A 28 9.85 1.70 -1.18
CA TRP A 28 10.38 0.77 -0.17
C TRP A 28 9.34 0.42 0.89
N LEU A 29 8.55 1.38 1.38
CA LEU A 29 7.45 1.16 2.32
C LEU A 29 6.35 0.30 1.69
N HIS A 30 5.87 0.68 0.50
CA HIS A 30 4.80 -0.04 -0.19
C HIS A 30 5.17 -1.47 -0.63
N THR A 31 6.44 -1.76 -0.72
CA THR A 31 6.95 -3.11 -1.06
C THR A 31 7.49 -3.86 0.16
N TYR A 32 7.15 -3.41 1.37
CA TYR A 32 7.55 -4.05 2.63
C TYR A 32 9.07 -4.30 2.73
N GLY A 33 9.86 -3.36 2.20
CA GLY A 33 11.32 -3.41 2.23
C GLY A 33 11.98 -4.24 1.13
N GLU A 34 11.23 -4.77 0.17
CA GLU A 34 11.80 -5.58 -0.92
C GLU A 34 12.51 -4.74 -1.98
N ARG A 35 11.91 -3.60 -2.38
CA ARG A 35 12.47 -2.72 -3.41
C ARG A 35 13.17 -1.52 -2.78
N PHE A 36 14.23 -1.05 -3.44
CA PHE A 36 15.04 0.10 -3.00
C PHE A 36 15.59 -0.02 -1.56
N SER A 37 15.79 -1.25 -1.09
CA SER A 37 16.48 -1.51 0.16
C SER A 37 17.90 -0.98 0.09
N THR A 38 18.27 -0.10 1.03
CA THR A 38 19.59 0.50 1.16
C THR A 38 19.83 0.78 2.65
N PRO A 39 20.39 -0.16 3.41
CA PRO A 39 20.54 -0.02 4.87
C PRO A 39 21.29 1.25 5.29
N LYS A 40 22.29 1.66 4.51
CA LYS A 40 23.07 2.89 4.76
C LYS A 40 22.25 4.17 4.68
N GLU A 41 21.10 4.13 4.00
CA GLU A 41 20.16 5.25 3.83
C GLU A 41 18.89 5.06 4.68
N GLY A 42 18.94 4.22 5.70
CA GLY A 42 17.79 3.97 6.60
C GLY A 42 16.69 3.12 6.00
N ARG A 43 16.95 2.38 4.91
CA ARG A 43 16.02 1.45 4.27
C ARG A 43 16.54 0.02 4.33
N PRO A 44 16.50 -0.65 5.48
CA PRO A 44 16.96 -2.03 5.60
C PRO A 44 16.08 -3.00 4.79
N LYS A 45 16.60 -4.20 4.54
CA LYS A 45 15.83 -5.29 3.92
C LYS A 45 14.80 -5.84 4.91
N GLY A 46 13.63 -6.22 4.42
CA GLY A 46 12.53 -6.77 5.20
C GLY A 46 11.51 -5.71 5.63
N PRO A 47 10.42 -6.14 6.28
CA PRO A 47 9.30 -5.26 6.61
C PRO A 47 9.74 -4.05 7.44
N PRO A 48 9.41 -2.83 7.01
CA PRO A 48 9.73 -1.59 7.72
C PRO A 48 9.11 -1.58 9.12
N ARG A 49 9.81 -0.97 10.07
CA ARG A 49 9.35 -0.88 11.46
C ARG A 49 9.45 0.54 11.98
N LEU A 50 8.42 0.97 12.70
CA LEU A 50 8.49 2.15 13.54
C LEU A 50 9.47 1.94 14.71
N PRO A 51 9.99 3.02 15.31
CA PRO A 51 10.75 2.93 16.54
C PRO A 51 10.01 2.15 17.62
N LYS A 52 10.73 1.37 18.44
CA LYS A 52 10.15 0.45 19.43
C LYS A 52 9.12 1.10 20.35
N ASP A 53 9.30 2.37 20.67
CA ASP A 53 8.41 3.10 21.58
C ASP A 53 7.10 3.55 20.93
N SER A 54 7.07 3.72 19.62
CA SER A 54 5.89 4.10 18.82
C SER A 54 5.29 2.94 18.02
N ALA A 55 6.01 1.82 17.91
CA ALA A 55 5.55 0.67 17.14
C ALA A 55 4.24 0.07 17.69
N PRO A 56 3.31 -0.36 16.82
CA PRO A 56 2.11 -1.06 17.23
C PRO A 56 2.45 -2.34 17.99
N ARG A 57 1.67 -2.67 19.01
CA ARG A 57 1.93 -3.80 19.89
C ARG A 57 0.65 -4.54 20.25
N ILE A 58 0.71 -5.86 20.24
CA ILE A 58 -0.32 -6.73 20.81
C ILE A 58 0.14 -7.15 22.20
N PRO A 59 -0.52 -6.68 23.28
CA PRO A 59 -0.23 -7.14 24.63
C PRO A 59 -0.79 -8.56 24.85
N ALA A 60 -0.35 -9.25 25.88
CA ALA A 60 -0.80 -10.61 26.18
C ALA A 60 -2.35 -10.73 26.30
N LYS A 61 -3.02 -9.68 26.78
CA LYS A 61 -4.49 -9.63 26.87
C LYS A 61 -5.19 -9.23 25.59
N GLY A 62 -4.42 -8.82 24.56
CA GLY A 62 -4.94 -8.36 23.26
C GLY A 62 -4.76 -9.37 22.16
N VAL A 63 -4.36 -10.59 22.46
CA VAL A 63 -4.15 -11.64 21.45
C VAL A 63 -5.47 -11.93 20.73
N ILE A 64 -5.43 -11.91 19.40
CA ILE A 64 -6.59 -12.29 18.60
C ILE A 64 -6.66 -13.81 18.60
N SER A 65 -7.82 -14.35 18.97
CA SER A 65 -8.02 -15.80 19.07
C SER A 65 -7.92 -16.49 17.71
N ASP A 66 -7.26 -17.63 17.67
CA ASP A 66 -7.18 -18.53 16.51
C ASP A 66 -8.28 -19.62 16.54
N SER A 67 -9.19 -19.58 17.54
CA SER A 67 -10.34 -20.50 17.58
C SER A 67 -11.31 -20.21 16.42
N PRO A 68 -11.82 -21.25 15.74
CA PRO A 68 -12.84 -21.08 14.70
C PRO A 68 -14.10 -20.37 15.19
N ASP A 69 -14.51 -20.63 16.44
CA ASP A 69 -15.70 -20.00 17.05
C ASP A 69 -15.51 -18.53 17.37
N ALA A 70 -14.25 -18.07 17.44
CA ALA A 70 -13.87 -16.69 17.73
C ALA A 70 -13.35 -15.95 16.49
N MET A 71 -13.64 -16.43 15.28
CA MET A 71 -13.27 -15.73 14.06
C MET A 71 -13.81 -14.30 14.06
N PRO A 72 -12.98 -13.27 13.90
CA PRO A 72 -13.42 -11.88 14.01
C PRO A 72 -14.45 -11.48 12.95
N GLU A 73 -15.52 -10.80 13.41
CA GLU A 73 -16.59 -10.25 12.56
C GLU A 73 -16.45 -8.73 12.40
N THR A 74 -15.76 -8.08 13.32
CA THR A 74 -15.70 -6.61 13.39
C THR A 74 -14.29 -6.09 13.60
N ILE A 75 -14.04 -4.91 13.04
CA ILE A 75 -12.89 -4.07 13.33
C ILE A 75 -13.38 -2.72 13.85
N THR A 76 -12.89 -2.30 15.01
CA THR A 76 -13.27 -1.04 15.64
C THR A 76 -12.05 -0.29 16.15
N TYR A 77 -12.20 1.00 16.45
CA TYR A 77 -11.11 1.84 16.90
C TYR A 77 -11.54 2.70 18.10
N ASP A 78 -10.75 2.66 19.14
CA ASP A 78 -10.88 3.53 20.33
C ASP A 78 -9.86 4.68 20.21
N LEU A 79 -10.38 5.89 19.97
CA LEU A 79 -9.58 7.10 19.83
C LEU A 79 -8.84 7.48 21.12
N ALA A 80 -9.48 7.30 22.27
CA ALA A 80 -8.92 7.71 23.57
C ALA A 80 -7.75 6.81 23.98
N GLN A 81 -7.83 5.53 23.68
CA GLN A 81 -6.80 4.54 23.99
C GLN A 81 -5.82 4.31 22.83
N GLN A 82 -6.07 4.89 21.66
CA GLN A 82 -5.34 4.62 20.40
C GLN A 82 -5.23 3.11 20.15
N ARG A 83 -6.37 2.43 20.26
CA ARG A 83 -6.47 0.97 20.21
C ARG A 83 -7.32 0.53 19.05
N LEU A 84 -6.77 -0.39 18.25
CA LEU A 84 -7.47 -1.08 17.18
C LEU A 84 -7.95 -2.43 17.70
N SER A 85 -9.26 -2.66 17.76
CA SER A 85 -9.85 -3.94 18.17
C SER A 85 -10.28 -4.77 16.96
N ILE A 86 -9.99 -6.06 17.00
CA ILE A 86 -10.36 -7.05 15.98
C ILE A 86 -10.98 -8.24 16.72
N GLY A 87 -12.30 -8.40 16.63
CA GLY A 87 -13.03 -9.32 17.50
C GLY A 87 -12.73 -9.01 18.97
N ASP A 88 -12.33 -10.03 19.72
CA ASP A 88 -11.97 -9.90 21.15
C ASP A 88 -10.51 -9.46 21.37
N GLY A 89 -9.68 -9.49 20.34
CA GLY A 89 -8.29 -9.07 20.41
C GLY A 89 -8.09 -7.59 20.09
N TYR A 90 -6.90 -7.06 20.36
CA TYR A 90 -6.60 -5.66 20.05
C TYR A 90 -5.11 -5.36 19.90
N VAL A 91 -4.83 -4.30 19.16
CA VAL A 91 -3.49 -3.72 18.97
C VAL A 91 -3.46 -2.34 19.61
N GLU A 92 -2.47 -2.09 20.44
CA GLU A 92 -2.18 -0.79 21.06
C GLU A 92 -1.24 0.06 20.22
N ARG A 93 -1.20 1.37 20.50
CA ARG A 93 -0.33 2.35 19.85
C ARG A 93 -0.61 2.47 18.33
N VAL A 94 -1.88 2.52 18.00
CA VAL A 94 -2.34 2.82 16.65
C VAL A 94 -2.80 4.28 16.61
N PRO A 95 -2.01 5.22 16.06
CA PRO A 95 -2.41 6.62 16.01
C PRO A 95 -3.68 6.83 15.17
N PRO A 96 -4.50 7.87 15.48
CA PRO A 96 -5.69 8.18 14.70
C PRO A 96 -5.43 8.37 13.20
N ALA A 97 -4.31 8.97 12.84
CA ALA A 97 -3.92 9.16 11.44
C ALA A 97 -3.72 7.82 10.71
N VAL A 98 -3.18 6.80 11.38
CA VAL A 98 -3.04 5.44 10.83
C VAL A 98 -4.40 4.77 10.65
N TRP A 99 -5.29 4.89 11.64
CA TRP A 99 -6.66 4.37 11.51
C TRP A 99 -7.43 5.02 10.36
N ASN A 100 -7.31 6.35 10.22
CA ASN A 100 -8.01 7.13 9.19
C ASN A 100 -7.30 7.15 7.83
N TYR A 101 -6.20 6.40 7.67
CA TYR A 101 -5.45 6.39 6.42
C TYR A 101 -6.30 5.86 5.27
N GLU A 102 -6.44 6.67 4.22
CA GLU A 102 -7.29 6.38 3.08
C GLU A 102 -6.52 6.42 1.77
N VAL A 103 -6.89 5.53 0.86
CA VAL A 103 -6.43 5.53 -0.52
C VAL A 103 -7.65 5.51 -1.44
N SER A 104 -7.77 6.51 -2.30
CA SER A 104 -8.91 6.64 -3.23
C SER A 104 -10.28 6.57 -2.53
N GLY A 105 -10.39 7.20 -1.35
CA GLY A 105 -11.63 7.25 -0.56
C GLY A 105 -11.98 5.95 0.17
N LYS A 106 -11.06 5.00 0.23
CA LYS A 106 -11.23 3.76 1.00
C LYS A 106 -10.27 3.72 2.16
N GLN A 107 -10.80 3.52 3.37
CA GLN A 107 -9.99 3.35 4.56
C GLN A 107 -9.24 2.01 4.50
N VAL A 108 -7.92 2.08 4.51
CA VAL A 108 -7.05 0.93 4.23
C VAL A 108 -7.26 -0.22 5.22
N LEU A 109 -7.33 0.06 6.52
CA LEU A 109 -7.49 -0.98 7.55
C LEU A 109 -8.84 -1.69 7.46
N ARG A 110 -9.92 -0.96 7.21
CA ARG A 110 -11.25 -1.57 7.00
C ARG A 110 -11.28 -2.41 5.74
N GLN A 111 -10.68 -1.92 4.65
CA GLN A 111 -10.60 -2.68 3.41
C GLN A 111 -9.73 -3.94 3.58
N TRP A 112 -8.60 -3.84 4.28
CA TRP A 112 -7.74 -4.98 4.58
C TRP A 112 -8.47 -6.04 5.41
N PHE A 113 -9.23 -5.62 6.44
CA PHE A 113 -9.99 -6.51 7.30
C PHE A 113 -11.16 -7.17 6.57
N SER A 114 -11.85 -6.46 5.68
CA SER A 114 -13.01 -6.99 4.96
C SER A 114 -12.74 -8.27 4.15
N TYR A 115 -11.48 -8.53 3.81
CA TYR A 115 -11.06 -9.77 3.14
C TYR A 115 -10.74 -10.91 4.11
N ARG A 116 -10.74 -10.66 5.43
CA ARG A 116 -10.27 -11.60 6.46
C ARG A 116 -11.27 -11.84 7.57
N GLN A 117 -12.37 -11.10 7.58
CA GLN A 117 -13.44 -11.27 8.56
C GLN A 117 -14.23 -12.55 8.34
N LYS A 118 -14.92 -13.01 9.39
CA LYS A 118 -15.91 -14.08 9.29
C LYS A 118 -17.02 -13.67 8.33
N ASP A 119 -17.54 -14.63 7.58
CA ASP A 119 -18.68 -14.45 6.67
C ASP A 119 -18.56 -13.20 5.78
N ARG A 120 -17.34 -13.01 5.23
CA ARG A 120 -17.11 -11.91 4.30
C ARG A 120 -18.10 -12.00 3.13
N GLU A 121 -19.05 -11.08 3.13
CA GLU A 121 -20.00 -10.97 2.04
C GLU A 121 -19.27 -10.57 0.76
N ARG A 122 -19.65 -11.23 -0.32
CA ARG A 122 -19.30 -10.78 -1.65
C ARG A 122 -19.88 -9.39 -1.85
N PRO A 123 -19.15 -8.39 -2.34
CA PRO A 123 -19.75 -7.14 -2.77
C PRO A 123 -20.56 -7.40 -4.05
N VAL A 124 -21.81 -7.84 -3.89
CA VAL A 124 -22.70 -8.15 -4.99
C VAL A 124 -23.52 -6.92 -5.34
N MET A 125 -22.90 -5.88 -5.87
CA MET A 125 -23.67 -4.95 -6.68
C MET A 125 -23.55 -5.39 -8.14
N GLY A 126 -24.55 -6.15 -8.61
CA GLY A 126 -24.72 -6.51 -10.02
C GLY A 126 -24.08 -7.80 -10.50
N ASP A 127 -23.32 -8.52 -9.71
CA ASP A 127 -22.75 -9.81 -10.11
C ASP A 127 -23.72 -10.97 -9.79
N ARG A 128 -24.37 -11.51 -10.83
CA ARG A 128 -25.30 -12.63 -10.74
C ARG A 128 -24.63 -13.99 -10.94
N ARG A 129 -23.31 -14.04 -11.03
CA ARG A 129 -22.59 -15.31 -11.20
C ARG A 129 -22.61 -16.09 -9.89
N PRO A 130 -22.73 -17.43 -9.94
CA PRO A 130 -22.56 -18.25 -8.74
C PRO A 130 -21.15 -18.06 -8.14
N PRO A 131 -20.99 -18.22 -6.82
CA PRO A 131 -19.67 -18.18 -6.19
C PRO A 131 -18.70 -19.14 -6.89
N SER A 132 -17.48 -18.70 -7.13
CA SER A 132 -16.45 -19.62 -7.63
C SER A 132 -16.03 -20.56 -6.50
N LYS A 133 -15.62 -21.78 -6.83
CA LYS A 133 -15.08 -22.74 -5.84
C LYS A 133 -13.87 -22.19 -5.07
N LEU A 134 -13.15 -21.23 -5.66
CA LEU A 134 -12.04 -20.53 -4.99
C LEU A 134 -12.51 -19.58 -3.89
N GLU A 135 -13.74 -19.12 -3.93
CA GLU A 135 -14.31 -18.26 -2.88
C GLU A 135 -14.79 -19.07 -1.68
N GLU A 136 -14.98 -20.38 -1.85
CA GLU A 136 -15.28 -21.32 -0.77
C GLU A 136 -14.02 -21.63 0.07
N VAL A 137 -12.81 -21.40 -0.48
CA VAL A 137 -11.54 -21.59 0.22
C VAL A 137 -11.27 -20.40 1.11
N GLN A 138 -11.92 -20.33 2.26
CA GLN A 138 -11.71 -19.32 3.27
C GLN A 138 -11.14 -19.95 4.54
N ALA A 139 -10.25 -19.21 5.23
CA ALA A 139 -9.85 -19.62 6.55
C ALA A 139 -11.07 -19.58 7.48
N ASN A 140 -11.30 -20.63 8.24
CA ASN A 140 -12.36 -20.72 9.23
C ASN A 140 -11.94 -20.22 10.61
N HIS A 141 -10.73 -19.73 10.76
CA HIS A 141 -10.16 -19.16 11.97
C HIS A 141 -9.16 -18.06 11.61
N TRP A 142 -8.80 -17.25 12.59
CA TRP A 142 -7.81 -16.20 12.44
C TRP A 142 -6.40 -16.79 12.34
N LEU A 143 -5.73 -16.60 11.19
CA LEU A 143 -4.40 -17.12 10.96
C LEU A 143 -3.33 -16.26 11.65
N ALA A 144 -2.25 -16.88 12.12
CA ALA A 144 -1.10 -16.17 12.69
C ALA A 144 -0.46 -15.21 11.69
N GLU A 145 -0.48 -15.56 10.41
CA GLU A 145 -0.04 -14.73 9.30
C GLU A 145 -0.83 -13.43 9.20
N TYR A 146 -2.14 -13.45 9.46
CA TYR A 146 -2.98 -12.24 9.44
C TYR A 146 -2.55 -11.26 10.54
N THR A 147 -2.16 -11.78 11.70
CA THR A 147 -1.60 -10.96 12.79
C THR A 147 -0.27 -10.34 12.39
N THR A 148 0.60 -11.11 11.75
CA THR A 148 1.89 -10.61 11.24
C THR A 148 1.68 -9.56 10.18
N ASP A 149 0.84 -9.82 9.19
CA ASP A 149 0.47 -8.88 8.12
C ASP A 149 -0.11 -7.58 8.67
N LEU A 150 -0.98 -7.68 9.70
CA LEU A 150 -1.55 -6.51 10.35
C LEU A 150 -0.47 -5.63 11.00
N ILE A 151 0.42 -6.23 11.75
CA ILE A 151 1.52 -5.49 12.41
C ILE A 151 2.44 -4.86 11.37
N ASP A 152 2.74 -5.55 10.29
CA ASP A 152 3.55 -5.02 9.19
C ASP A 152 2.83 -3.85 8.51
N LEU A 153 1.54 -4.01 8.21
CA LEU A 153 0.71 -2.95 7.63
C LEU A 153 0.66 -1.72 8.52
N LEU A 154 0.42 -1.88 9.82
CA LEU A 154 0.36 -0.76 10.76
C LEU A 154 1.69 0.00 10.86
N ASN A 155 2.83 -0.70 10.82
CA ASN A 155 4.15 -0.07 10.77
C ASN A 155 4.34 0.73 9.47
N VAL A 156 3.97 0.13 8.34
CA VAL A 156 4.07 0.81 7.03
C VAL A 156 3.18 2.05 6.98
N LEU A 157 1.92 1.94 7.41
CA LEU A 157 1.00 3.09 7.46
C LEU A 157 1.50 4.19 8.38
N GLY A 158 2.04 3.84 9.55
CA GLY A 158 2.63 4.81 10.46
C GLY A 158 3.80 5.58 9.82
N LEU A 159 4.71 4.87 9.15
CA LEU A 159 5.83 5.50 8.43
C LEU A 159 5.38 6.33 7.22
N LEU A 160 4.30 5.93 6.53
CA LEU A 160 3.71 6.72 5.45
C LEU A 160 3.11 8.03 5.98
N VAL A 161 2.36 7.97 7.09
CA VAL A 161 1.83 9.17 7.78
C VAL A 161 2.95 10.14 8.17
N GLU A 162 4.08 9.63 8.68
CA GLU A 162 5.25 10.47 9.00
C GLU A 162 5.88 11.13 7.77
N LEU A 163 5.69 10.55 6.57
CA LEU A 163 6.22 11.10 5.32
C LEU A 163 5.30 12.14 4.67
N GLU A 164 4.00 12.15 4.97
CA GLU A 164 3.04 13.06 4.34
C GLU A 164 3.46 14.55 4.40
N PRO A 165 3.90 15.09 5.56
CA PRO A 165 4.35 16.48 5.61
C PRO A 165 5.55 16.76 4.70
N GLN A 166 6.49 15.81 4.60
CA GLN A 166 7.67 15.93 3.75
C GLN A 166 7.29 15.91 2.26
N GLN A 167 6.32 15.07 1.88
CA GLN A 167 5.79 15.00 0.51
C GLN A 167 5.07 16.31 0.15
N ALA A 168 4.27 16.85 1.06
CA ALA A 168 3.55 18.11 0.85
C ALA A 168 4.51 19.31 0.71
N ASP A 169 5.52 19.41 1.58
CA ASP A 169 6.54 20.45 1.50
C ASP A 169 7.35 20.37 0.20
N LEU A 170 7.81 19.17 -0.16
CA LEU A 170 8.55 18.96 -1.40
C LEU A 170 7.71 19.34 -2.63
N LEU A 171 6.43 18.93 -2.69
CA LEU A 171 5.54 19.30 -3.78
C LEU A 171 5.35 20.82 -3.87
N GLN A 172 5.16 21.48 -2.75
CA GLN A 172 5.04 22.93 -2.70
C GLN A 172 6.29 23.63 -3.25
N ARG A 173 7.49 23.21 -2.85
CA ARG A 173 8.77 23.75 -3.35
C ARG A 173 8.95 23.47 -4.84
N VAL A 174 8.60 22.29 -5.31
CA VAL A 174 8.65 21.95 -6.75
C VAL A 174 7.70 22.85 -7.55
N CYS A 175 6.46 23.04 -7.09
CA CYS A 175 5.48 23.88 -7.79
C CYS A 175 5.82 25.37 -7.75
N ALA A 176 6.54 25.83 -6.74
CA ALA A 176 7.00 27.23 -6.63
C ALA A 176 8.27 27.52 -7.42
N GLY A 177 9.02 26.48 -7.81
CA GLY A 177 10.28 26.59 -8.55
C GLY A 177 10.10 26.54 -10.07
N PRO A 178 11.23 26.57 -10.81
CA PRO A 178 11.21 26.42 -12.25
C PRO A 178 10.78 25.00 -12.64
N LEU A 179 9.81 24.90 -13.55
CA LEU A 179 9.31 23.62 -14.05
C LEU A 179 9.76 23.41 -15.51
N LEU A 180 10.06 22.15 -15.84
CA LEU A 180 10.33 21.74 -17.22
C LEU A 180 9.02 21.68 -18.00
N SER A 181 9.01 22.29 -19.18
CA SER A 181 7.91 22.20 -20.13
C SER A 181 7.97 20.92 -20.95
N ILE A 182 6.84 20.55 -21.55
CA ILE A 182 6.79 19.42 -22.49
C ILE A 182 7.68 19.67 -23.71
N THR A 183 7.82 20.93 -24.15
CA THR A 183 8.67 21.31 -25.28
C THR A 183 10.14 21.01 -24.96
N GLU A 184 10.63 21.47 -23.80
CA GLU A 184 12.01 21.18 -23.37
C GLU A 184 12.30 19.69 -23.23
N LEU A 185 11.33 18.91 -22.72
CA LEU A 185 11.47 17.47 -22.60
C LEU A 185 11.53 16.77 -23.97
N ASN A 186 10.76 17.24 -24.95
CA ASN A 186 10.80 16.71 -26.32
C ASN A 186 12.11 17.08 -27.01
N GLU A 187 12.57 18.31 -26.90
CA GLU A 187 13.86 18.77 -27.46
C GLU A 187 15.05 18.00 -26.89
N ALA A 188 14.96 17.61 -25.61
CA ALA A 188 15.94 16.77 -24.94
C ALA A 188 15.79 15.27 -25.21
N HIS A 189 14.83 14.85 -26.04
CA HIS A 189 14.47 13.45 -26.27
C HIS A 189 14.17 12.66 -24.97
N ALA A 190 13.79 13.36 -23.91
CA ALA A 190 13.58 12.77 -22.58
C ALA A 190 12.28 11.95 -22.46
N LEU A 191 11.34 12.14 -23.39
CA LEU A 191 10.07 11.40 -23.46
C LEU A 191 10.15 10.12 -24.30
N GLU A 192 11.27 9.86 -24.96
CA GLU A 192 11.49 8.64 -25.71
C GLU A 192 11.76 7.47 -24.76
N LEU A 193 11.01 6.39 -24.92
CA LEU A 193 11.26 5.17 -24.16
C LEU A 193 12.60 4.54 -24.60
N PRO A 194 13.48 4.14 -23.65
CA PRO A 194 14.66 3.36 -23.99
C PRO A 194 14.27 2.12 -24.80
N ALA A 195 15.02 1.80 -25.84
CA ALA A 195 14.73 0.66 -26.73
C ALA A 195 14.51 -0.68 -25.99
N ALA A 196 15.17 -0.86 -24.84
CA ALA A 196 14.99 -2.02 -23.96
C ALA A 196 13.66 -2.04 -23.21
N SER A 197 12.94 -0.90 -23.12
CA SER A 197 11.65 -0.78 -22.42
C SER A 197 10.46 -0.99 -23.36
N LEU A 198 10.69 -1.06 -24.68
CA LEU A 198 9.62 -1.34 -25.62
C LEU A 198 9.21 -2.81 -25.50
N PRO A 199 7.90 -3.11 -25.42
CA PRO A 199 7.45 -4.49 -25.45
C PRO A 199 7.97 -5.13 -26.74
N LYS A 200 8.68 -6.28 -26.61
CA LYS A 200 9.10 -7.05 -27.78
C LYS A 200 7.84 -7.32 -28.60
N LYS A 201 7.84 -6.92 -29.88
CA LYS A 201 6.78 -7.29 -30.82
C LYS A 201 6.65 -8.82 -30.73
N GLN A 202 5.55 -9.32 -30.19
CA GLN A 202 5.23 -10.74 -30.27
C GLN A 202 5.24 -11.11 -31.74
N GLY A 203 6.16 -12.00 -32.12
CA GLY A 203 6.22 -12.53 -33.47
C GLY A 203 4.85 -13.18 -33.77
N LYS A 204 4.32 -12.92 -34.97
CA LYS A 204 3.19 -13.66 -35.53
C LYS A 204 3.53 -15.16 -35.56
N GLY A 205 3.26 -15.90 -34.49
CA GLY A 205 3.67 -17.31 -34.42
C GLY A 205 2.97 -18.14 -33.34
N GLU A 206 2.10 -17.55 -32.51
CA GLU A 206 1.32 -18.31 -31.52
C GLU A 206 -0.19 -18.11 -31.70
N GLN A 207 -0.67 -18.38 -32.90
CA GLN A 207 -2.05 -18.76 -33.13
C GLN A 207 -2.02 -20.24 -33.51
N SER A 208 -2.24 -21.13 -32.57
CA SER A 208 -2.80 -22.48 -32.75
C SER A 208 -2.54 -23.35 -31.50
N LEU A 209 -3.28 -23.14 -30.45
CA LEU A 209 -3.36 -24.11 -29.37
C LEU A 209 -4.80 -24.35 -28.85
N PHE A 210 -5.79 -23.82 -29.58
CA PHE A 210 -7.19 -24.17 -29.37
C PHE A 210 -7.89 -24.23 -30.74
N ALA A 211 -7.59 -25.28 -31.50
CA ALA A 211 -8.43 -25.76 -32.60
C ALA A 211 -8.69 -27.24 -32.32
N GLU A 212 -9.88 -27.46 -31.85
CA GLU A 212 -10.80 -28.57 -32.02
C GLU A 212 -10.23 -29.99 -32.40
N ASP A 213 -10.52 -30.96 -31.53
CA ASP A 213 -11.28 -32.17 -31.92
C ASP A 213 -12.13 -32.63 -30.73
#